data_85afaeb2ac613dff2c6b124ffa3ccb91
#
_entry.id   85afaeb2ac613dff2c6b124ffa3ccb91
#
_cell.length_a   1.000
_cell.length_b   1.000
_cell.length_c   1.000
_cell.angle_alpha   90.00
_cell.angle_beta   90.00
_cell.angle_gamma   90.00
#
_symmetry.space_group_name_H-M   'P 1'
#
loop_
_entity.id
_entity.type
_entity.pdbx_description
1 polymer ?
#
loop_
_entity_poly.entity_id
_entity_poly.type
_entity_poly.pdbx_seq_one_letter_code
_entity_poly.pdbx_strand_id
1 'polypeptide(L)'
;MNSKIIFLFLFSIAFSLQIGAQNNHISTPPEVSPMPMKAEMTEIWEPEVSVVTPAKTLGDAPSDAIILFDGTNLDQWVKQKDNAQPAPWKIVDNDHMEVVPGSGGISTKMKFGDCQIHIEFSAPDVVEGSSQGRGNSGLFLQNRYELQILDSYNNRTYRNGQAASIYKDHAPLVNAMRGPLEWNTYDVIYTAPRFKKDGRLDAKARITVLHNGVLVQNNVEISGNTYYIGLHDYPSAHGDDVLSLQDHGKKTQFRNIWVRPL
;
A
#
# COMPACT_ATOMS: atom_id res chain seq x y z
N MET A 1 82.57 -14.43 47.36
CA MET A 1 81.49 -13.52 46.98
C MET A 1 81.30 -13.70 45.46
N ASN A 2 80.38 -14.55 45.08
CA ASN A 2 80.21 -14.98 43.68
C ASN A 2 78.87 -14.48 43.15
N SER A 3 78.99 -13.58 42.22
CA SER A 3 77.82 -13.09 41.49
C SER A 3 77.49 -14.01 40.30
N LYS A 4 76.31 -14.65 40.28
CA LYS A 4 75.87 -15.47 39.16
C LYS A 4 75.01 -14.62 38.25
N ILE A 5 75.45 -14.43 37.02
CA ILE A 5 74.69 -13.79 35.93
C ILE A 5 73.86 -14.88 35.29
N ILE A 6 72.55 -14.70 35.31
CA ILE A 6 71.56 -15.53 34.62
C ILE A 6 71.25 -14.88 33.25
N PHE A 7 71.61 -15.55 32.18
CA PHE A 7 71.20 -15.19 30.80
C PHE A 7 69.78 -15.67 30.53
N LEU A 8 68.89 -14.74 30.28
CA LEU A 8 67.57 -15.05 29.87
C LEU A 8 67.52 -15.07 28.33
N PHE A 9 67.31 -16.25 27.76
CA PHE A 9 67.06 -16.40 26.30
C PHE A 9 65.61 -16.07 26.02
N LEU A 10 65.35 -14.95 25.33
CA LEU A 10 64.03 -14.62 24.75
C LEU A 10 63.92 -15.38 23.41
N PHE A 11 63.08 -16.39 23.40
CA PHE A 11 62.60 -17.02 22.14
C PHE A 11 61.54 -16.19 21.53
N SER A 12 61.82 -15.47 20.44
CA SER A 12 60.81 -14.77 19.63
C SER A 12 60.17 -15.78 18.69
N ILE A 13 58.93 -16.14 18.97
CA ILE A 13 58.10 -16.91 18.04
C ILE A 13 57.48 -15.92 17.05
N ALA A 14 57.99 -15.91 15.83
CA ALA A 14 57.39 -15.17 14.73
C ALA A 14 56.17 -15.96 14.23
N PHE A 15 54.98 -15.46 14.53
CA PHE A 15 53.72 -15.95 13.93
C PHE A 15 53.58 -15.29 12.55
N SER A 16 53.92 -16.04 11.50
CA SER A 16 53.59 -15.61 10.13
C SER A 16 52.10 -15.82 9.88
N LEU A 17 51.32 -14.72 9.92
CA LEU A 17 49.97 -14.73 9.37
C LEU A 17 50.05 -14.91 7.85
N GLN A 18 49.70 -16.09 7.36
CA GLN A 18 49.36 -16.26 5.96
C GLN A 18 47.96 -15.69 5.74
N ILE A 19 47.93 -14.49 5.19
CA ILE A 19 46.69 -13.94 4.63
C ILE A 19 46.44 -14.74 3.35
N GLY A 20 45.54 -15.71 3.44
CA GLY A 20 45.00 -16.38 2.26
C GLY A 20 44.23 -15.35 1.44
N ALA A 21 44.74 -14.96 0.29
CA ALA A 21 43.98 -14.21 -0.69
C ALA A 21 42.79 -15.08 -1.12
N GLN A 22 41.60 -14.75 -0.66
CA GLN A 22 40.37 -15.26 -1.28
C GLN A 22 40.34 -14.73 -2.71
N ASN A 23 40.64 -15.59 -3.66
CA ASN A 23 40.32 -15.33 -5.05
C ASN A 23 38.79 -15.21 -5.16
N ASN A 24 38.29 -13.99 -5.10
CA ASN A 24 36.97 -13.69 -5.58
C ASN A 24 36.96 -14.01 -7.09
N HIS A 25 36.54 -15.21 -7.43
CA HIS A 25 36.14 -15.53 -8.79
C HIS A 25 35.02 -14.58 -9.15
N ILE A 26 35.35 -13.42 -9.70
CA ILE A 26 34.41 -12.64 -10.50
C ILE A 26 34.07 -13.58 -11.66
N SER A 27 32.88 -14.17 -11.61
CA SER A 27 32.40 -14.96 -12.74
C SER A 27 32.41 -14.03 -13.94
N THR A 28 33.27 -14.32 -14.91
CA THR A 28 33.19 -13.66 -16.22
C THR A 28 31.74 -13.79 -16.72
N PRO A 29 31.12 -12.70 -17.19
CA PRO A 29 29.81 -12.81 -17.82
C PRO A 29 29.87 -13.92 -18.87
N PRO A 30 28.79 -14.70 -19.05
CA PRO A 30 28.76 -15.75 -20.05
C PRO A 30 29.16 -15.14 -21.40
N GLU A 31 30.06 -15.84 -22.10
CA GLU A 31 30.57 -15.43 -23.40
C GLU A 31 29.37 -15.22 -24.33
N VAL A 32 29.21 -13.96 -24.82
CA VAL A 32 28.10 -13.61 -25.70
C VAL A 32 28.21 -14.50 -26.93
N SER A 33 27.15 -15.24 -27.24
CA SER A 33 27.08 -16.09 -28.43
C SER A 33 27.57 -15.33 -29.66
N PRO A 34 28.48 -15.91 -30.45
CA PRO A 34 29.03 -15.25 -31.63
C PRO A 34 28.01 -15.03 -32.76
N MET A 35 26.79 -15.56 -32.65
CA MET A 35 25.73 -15.29 -33.62
C MET A 35 25.12 -13.91 -33.39
N PRO A 36 25.12 -13.05 -34.43
CA PRO A 36 24.48 -11.76 -34.34
C PRO A 36 22.99 -11.94 -34.03
N MET A 37 22.51 -11.30 -32.95
CA MET A 37 21.10 -11.27 -32.59
C MET A 37 20.30 -10.62 -33.71
N LYS A 38 19.20 -11.24 -34.12
CA LYS A 38 18.20 -10.66 -35.03
C LYS A 38 17.04 -10.10 -34.20
N ALA A 39 16.36 -9.08 -34.70
CA ALA A 39 15.22 -8.45 -34.01
C ALA A 39 14.15 -9.47 -33.63
N GLU A 40 13.83 -10.36 -34.52
CA GLU A 40 12.77 -11.37 -34.39
C GLU A 40 13.02 -12.37 -33.24
N MET A 41 14.28 -12.52 -32.81
CA MET A 41 14.64 -13.46 -31.72
C MET A 41 14.15 -12.99 -30.32
N THR A 42 13.79 -11.71 -30.18
CA THR A 42 13.29 -11.11 -28.93
C THR A 42 11.84 -10.63 -29.05
N GLU A 43 11.20 -10.81 -30.21
CA GLU A 43 9.81 -10.46 -30.44
C GLU A 43 8.89 -11.56 -29.89
N ILE A 44 7.94 -11.19 -29.06
CA ILE A 44 6.91 -12.08 -28.50
C ILE A 44 5.56 -11.64 -29.04
N TRP A 45 4.97 -12.42 -29.91
CA TRP A 45 3.72 -12.08 -30.61
C TRP A 45 2.48 -12.60 -29.88
N GLU A 46 2.63 -13.68 -29.12
CA GLU A 46 1.52 -14.35 -28.43
C GLU A 46 1.77 -14.48 -26.90
N PRO A 47 0.74 -14.34 -26.07
CA PRO A 47 -0.63 -13.91 -26.42
C PRO A 47 -0.69 -12.42 -26.80
N GLU A 48 -1.63 -12.04 -27.65
CA GLU A 48 -1.91 -10.63 -27.94
C GLU A 48 -2.32 -9.88 -26.67
N VAL A 49 -1.90 -8.61 -26.57
CA VAL A 49 -2.27 -7.74 -25.45
C VAL A 49 -3.75 -7.38 -25.54
N SER A 50 -4.50 -7.58 -24.44
CA SER A 50 -5.91 -7.23 -24.37
C SER A 50 -6.14 -5.73 -24.59
N VAL A 51 -7.18 -5.39 -25.33
CA VAL A 51 -7.55 -4.00 -25.60
C VAL A 51 -8.50 -3.50 -24.53
N VAL A 52 -8.13 -2.42 -23.85
CA VAL A 52 -8.96 -1.71 -22.88
C VAL A 52 -9.20 -0.30 -23.40
N THR A 53 -10.46 0.15 -23.39
CA THR A 53 -10.78 1.54 -23.73
C THR A 53 -10.46 2.41 -22.51
N PRO A 54 -9.51 3.34 -22.64
CA PRO A 54 -9.19 4.25 -21.52
C PRO A 54 -10.37 5.19 -21.24
N ALA A 55 -10.41 5.70 -20.02
CA ALA A 55 -11.36 6.74 -19.63
C ALA A 55 -11.22 8.01 -20.48
N LYS A 56 -12.31 8.71 -20.72
CA LYS A 56 -12.31 9.98 -21.47
C LYS A 56 -11.77 11.13 -20.63
N THR A 57 -12.07 11.12 -19.35
CA THR A 57 -11.65 12.13 -18.37
C THR A 57 -10.77 11.48 -17.31
N LEU A 58 -9.80 12.20 -16.80
CA LEU A 58 -8.96 11.71 -15.69
C LEU A 58 -9.84 11.41 -14.47
N GLY A 59 -9.67 10.23 -13.89
CA GLY A 59 -10.45 9.74 -12.77
C GLY A 59 -11.66 8.89 -13.15
N ASP A 60 -12.17 8.98 -14.39
CA ASP A 60 -13.24 8.09 -14.84
C ASP A 60 -12.71 6.64 -14.99
N ALA A 61 -13.63 5.68 -14.93
CA ALA A 61 -13.32 4.27 -15.02
C ALA A 61 -12.97 3.84 -16.46
N PRO A 62 -11.90 3.06 -16.68
CA PRO A 62 -11.66 2.37 -17.95
C PRO A 62 -12.69 1.25 -18.18
N SER A 63 -12.77 0.74 -19.41
CA SER A 63 -13.82 -0.20 -19.84
C SER A 63 -13.81 -1.55 -19.11
N ASP A 64 -12.72 -1.95 -18.49
CA ASP A 64 -12.56 -3.18 -17.71
C ASP A 64 -12.59 -2.98 -16.20
N ALA A 65 -12.92 -1.79 -15.74
CA ALA A 65 -13.08 -1.49 -14.31
C ALA A 65 -14.46 -1.93 -13.80
N ILE A 66 -14.48 -2.33 -12.55
CA ILE A 66 -15.67 -2.61 -11.77
C ILE A 66 -16.06 -1.34 -11.02
N ILE A 67 -17.23 -0.80 -11.32
CA ILE A 67 -17.74 0.38 -10.63
C ILE A 67 -18.24 -0.05 -9.25
N LEU A 68 -17.66 0.50 -8.19
CA LEU A 68 -18.09 0.28 -6.82
C LEU A 68 -19.06 1.34 -6.33
N PHE A 69 -18.92 2.58 -6.83
CA PHE A 69 -19.84 3.67 -6.52
C PHE A 69 -19.76 4.79 -7.57
N ASP A 70 -20.90 5.12 -8.14
CA ASP A 70 -21.08 6.14 -9.18
C ASP A 70 -22.03 7.28 -8.79
N GLY A 71 -22.39 7.34 -7.50
CA GLY A 71 -23.35 8.34 -6.98
C GLY A 71 -24.79 7.83 -6.88
N THR A 72 -25.14 6.70 -7.49
CA THR A 72 -26.56 6.28 -7.64
C THR A 72 -27.06 5.36 -6.53
N ASN A 73 -26.25 4.40 -6.08
CA ASN A 73 -26.66 3.41 -5.08
C ASN A 73 -25.46 2.82 -4.33
N LEU A 74 -25.75 2.12 -3.21
CA LEU A 74 -24.74 1.40 -2.41
C LEU A 74 -24.80 -0.11 -2.64
N ASP A 75 -25.29 -0.56 -3.78
CA ASP A 75 -25.52 -1.99 -4.05
C ASP A 75 -24.25 -2.85 -4.04
N GLN A 76 -23.10 -2.26 -4.26
CA GLN A 76 -21.81 -2.95 -4.15
C GLN A 76 -21.28 -3.04 -2.71
N TRP A 77 -21.96 -2.42 -1.74
CA TRP A 77 -21.48 -2.28 -0.37
C TRP A 77 -22.42 -2.93 0.64
N VAL A 78 -21.84 -3.41 1.72
CA VAL A 78 -22.55 -3.97 2.88
C VAL A 78 -21.95 -3.38 4.16
N LYS A 79 -22.67 -3.54 5.28
CA LYS A 79 -22.15 -3.18 6.59
C LYS A 79 -20.93 -4.06 6.95
N GLN A 80 -19.80 -3.45 7.27
CA GLN A 80 -18.52 -4.15 7.45
C GLN A 80 -18.57 -5.27 8.51
N LYS A 81 -19.24 -5.05 9.63
CA LYS A 81 -19.33 -6.02 10.73
C LYS A 81 -20.49 -7.01 10.60
N ASP A 82 -21.37 -6.82 9.64
CA ASP A 82 -22.52 -7.68 9.38
C ASP A 82 -22.87 -7.60 7.88
N ASN A 83 -22.24 -8.44 7.08
CA ASN A 83 -22.39 -8.43 5.63
C ASN A 83 -23.79 -8.87 5.12
N ALA A 84 -24.69 -9.31 6.00
CA ALA A 84 -26.09 -9.55 5.69
C ALA A 84 -26.90 -8.25 5.66
N GLN A 85 -26.37 -7.16 6.21
CA GLN A 85 -27.03 -5.87 6.27
C GLN A 85 -26.54 -4.95 5.15
N PRO A 86 -27.40 -4.12 4.56
CA PRO A 86 -26.99 -3.10 3.60
C PRO A 86 -26.04 -2.10 4.25
N ALA A 87 -25.23 -1.43 3.42
CA ALA A 87 -24.37 -0.34 3.86
C ALA A 87 -25.19 0.77 4.54
N PRO A 88 -24.83 1.22 5.76
CA PRO A 88 -25.67 2.16 6.53
C PRO A 88 -25.40 3.63 6.22
N TRP A 89 -24.55 3.92 5.24
CA TRP A 89 -24.21 5.28 4.85
C TRP A 89 -25.31 5.88 3.95
N LYS A 90 -25.33 7.19 3.79
CA LYS A 90 -26.34 7.87 2.98
C LYS A 90 -25.74 8.39 1.67
N ILE A 91 -26.58 8.44 0.65
CA ILE A 91 -26.29 9.12 -0.62
C ILE A 91 -26.77 10.55 -0.52
N VAL A 92 -25.97 11.50 -0.94
CA VAL A 92 -26.26 12.93 -0.95
C VAL A 92 -26.23 13.42 -2.40
N ASP A 93 -27.28 14.10 -2.81
CA ASP A 93 -27.47 14.78 -4.11
C ASP A 93 -27.24 13.89 -5.35
N ASN A 94 -27.36 12.55 -5.23
CA ASN A 94 -27.03 11.57 -6.27
C ASN A 94 -25.60 11.78 -6.84
N ASP A 95 -24.66 12.17 -5.98
CA ASP A 95 -23.27 12.46 -6.35
C ASP A 95 -22.29 11.69 -5.48
N HIS A 96 -22.48 11.72 -4.18
CA HIS A 96 -21.54 11.10 -3.23
C HIS A 96 -22.23 10.36 -2.09
N MET A 97 -21.52 9.44 -1.47
CA MET A 97 -21.93 8.85 -0.20
C MET A 97 -21.22 9.54 0.95
N GLU A 98 -21.92 9.71 2.06
CA GLU A 98 -21.42 10.33 3.29
C GLU A 98 -21.51 9.34 4.45
N VAL A 99 -20.45 9.27 5.24
CA VAL A 99 -20.43 8.50 6.49
C VAL A 99 -21.55 8.98 7.41
N VAL A 100 -22.33 8.05 7.92
CA VAL A 100 -23.25 8.30 9.05
C VAL A 100 -22.50 7.96 10.33
N PRO A 101 -22.06 8.95 11.11
CA PRO A 101 -21.22 8.73 12.28
C PRO A 101 -21.82 7.74 13.28
N GLY A 102 -21.05 6.73 13.67
CA GLY A 102 -21.46 5.68 14.61
C GLY A 102 -22.24 4.52 13.98
N SER A 103 -22.54 4.56 12.67
CA SER A 103 -23.24 3.46 11.99
C SER A 103 -22.32 2.26 11.69
N GLY A 104 -21.01 2.48 11.72
CA GLY A 104 -19.97 1.52 11.36
C GLY A 104 -19.48 1.66 9.93
N GLY A 105 -18.33 1.06 9.65
CA GLY A 105 -17.74 1.01 8.31
C GLY A 105 -18.55 0.17 7.32
N ILE A 106 -18.18 0.31 6.06
CA ILE A 106 -18.76 -0.47 4.95
C ILE A 106 -17.66 -1.29 4.25
N SER A 107 -18.05 -2.40 3.64
CA SER A 107 -17.16 -3.25 2.86
C SER A 107 -17.77 -3.59 1.51
N THR A 108 -16.93 -3.83 0.52
CA THR A 108 -17.39 -4.33 -0.77
C THR A 108 -17.97 -5.74 -0.63
N LYS A 109 -18.96 -6.09 -1.48
CA LYS A 109 -19.43 -7.47 -1.62
C LYS A 109 -18.41 -8.35 -2.31
N MET A 110 -17.70 -7.78 -3.29
CA MET A 110 -16.65 -8.45 -4.04
C MET A 110 -15.33 -8.42 -3.25
N LYS A 111 -14.50 -9.43 -3.51
CA LYS A 111 -13.14 -9.56 -2.98
C LYS A 111 -12.13 -9.26 -4.06
N PHE A 112 -10.99 -8.72 -3.67
CA PHE A 112 -9.93 -8.30 -4.57
C PHE A 112 -8.57 -8.77 -4.05
N GLY A 113 -7.72 -9.16 -4.98
CA GLY A 113 -6.28 -9.38 -4.81
C GLY A 113 -5.50 -8.20 -5.37
N ASP A 114 -4.63 -8.46 -6.35
CA ASP A 114 -3.92 -7.41 -7.08
C ASP A 114 -4.91 -6.54 -7.84
N CYS A 115 -4.80 -5.23 -7.68
CA CYS A 115 -5.75 -4.33 -8.32
C CYS A 115 -5.23 -2.90 -8.45
N GLN A 116 -5.81 -2.18 -9.40
CA GLN A 116 -5.78 -0.73 -9.49
C GLN A 116 -7.08 -0.20 -8.89
N ILE A 117 -7.00 0.83 -8.06
CA ILE A 117 -8.16 1.45 -7.39
C ILE A 117 -8.12 2.95 -7.64
N HIS A 118 -9.28 3.52 -7.94
CA HIS A 118 -9.52 4.95 -7.87
C HIS A 118 -10.60 5.23 -6.84
N ILE A 119 -10.38 6.25 -6.02
CA ILE A 119 -11.34 6.71 -5.03
C ILE A 119 -11.21 8.21 -4.85
N GLU A 120 -12.34 8.91 -4.88
CA GLU A 120 -12.40 10.32 -4.50
C GLU A 120 -13.01 10.45 -3.11
N PHE A 121 -12.42 11.31 -2.28
CA PHE A 121 -12.90 11.59 -0.94
C PHE A 121 -12.81 13.07 -0.60
N SER A 122 -13.65 13.52 0.31
CA SER A 122 -13.63 14.89 0.83
C SER A 122 -13.73 14.88 2.35
N ALA A 123 -12.95 15.76 2.98
CA ALA A 123 -13.05 16.01 4.41
C ALA A 123 -14.32 16.82 4.72
N PRO A 124 -14.93 16.66 5.92
CA PRO A 124 -16.10 17.44 6.32
C PRO A 124 -15.89 18.96 6.22
N ASP A 125 -16.96 19.69 5.96
CA ASP A 125 -17.00 21.16 5.92
C ASP A 125 -16.65 21.80 7.27
N VAL A 126 -17.11 21.20 8.34
CA VAL A 126 -16.82 21.66 9.69
C VAL A 126 -15.51 21.06 10.20
N VAL A 127 -14.51 21.91 10.32
CA VAL A 127 -13.20 21.51 10.87
C VAL A 127 -13.31 21.36 12.38
N GLU A 128 -13.39 20.13 12.86
CA GLU A 128 -13.45 19.81 14.28
C GLU A 128 -12.25 18.96 14.71
N GLY A 129 -11.67 19.32 15.85
CA GLY A 129 -10.54 18.58 16.42
C GLY A 129 -9.20 18.93 15.80
N SER A 130 -8.21 18.12 16.11
CA SER A 130 -6.84 18.23 15.64
C SER A 130 -6.20 16.86 15.50
N SER A 131 -5.07 16.78 14.81
CA SER A 131 -4.33 15.53 14.62
C SER A 131 -5.26 14.43 14.07
N GLN A 132 -5.28 13.25 14.67
CA GLN A 132 -6.11 12.11 14.24
C GLN A 132 -7.63 12.30 14.52
N GLY A 133 -8.02 13.30 15.28
CA GLY A 133 -9.42 13.63 15.54
C GLY A 133 -10.09 14.45 14.44
N ARG A 134 -9.39 14.80 13.36
CA ARG A 134 -9.87 15.72 12.33
C ARG A 134 -10.12 14.99 11.01
N GLY A 135 -11.40 14.89 10.58
CA GLY A 135 -11.78 14.33 9.29
C GLY A 135 -11.20 12.95 9.01
N ASN A 136 -11.23 12.06 10.00
CA ASN A 136 -10.57 10.74 9.96
C ASN A 136 -11.47 9.69 9.32
N SER A 137 -10.88 8.85 8.48
CA SER A 137 -11.40 7.64 7.88
C SER A 137 -10.23 6.75 7.43
N GLY A 138 -10.49 5.71 6.62
CA GLY A 138 -9.45 4.84 6.05
C GLY A 138 -10.00 3.97 4.93
N LEU A 139 -9.16 3.71 3.91
CA LEU A 139 -9.37 2.67 2.93
C LEU A 139 -8.57 1.44 3.35
N PHE A 140 -9.26 0.36 3.69
CA PHE A 140 -8.62 -0.91 4.05
C PHE A 140 -8.56 -1.85 2.86
N LEU A 141 -7.36 -2.16 2.42
CA LEU A 141 -7.08 -3.16 1.40
C LEU A 141 -7.17 -4.55 2.03
N GLN A 142 -7.95 -5.43 1.39
CA GLN A 142 -8.23 -6.78 1.91
C GLN A 142 -8.68 -6.77 3.40
N ASN A 143 -9.39 -5.70 3.83
CA ASN A 143 -9.87 -5.50 5.20
C ASN A 143 -8.76 -5.56 6.28
N ARG A 144 -7.51 -5.33 5.91
CA ARG A 144 -6.31 -5.47 6.77
C ARG A 144 -5.35 -4.30 6.73
N TYR A 145 -5.07 -3.78 5.55
CA TYR A 145 -3.99 -2.82 5.32
C TYR A 145 -4.58 -1.44 5.07
N GLU A 146 -4.40 -0.53 6.01
CA GLU A 146 -5.03 0.78 5.96
C GLU A 146 -4.19 1.79 5.18
N LEU A 147 -4.78 2.31 4.11
CA LEU A 147 -4.38 3.57 3.50
C LEU A 147 -5.18 4.68 4.19
N GLN A 148 -4.49 5.49 4.97
CA GLN A 148 -5.09 6.51 5.82
C GLN A 148 -5.81 7.61 5.02
N ILE A 149 -7.02 7.93 5.43
CA ILE A 149 -7.78 9.11 5.02
C ILE A 149 -7.90 10.03 6.23
N LEU A 150 -7.41 11.25 6.11
CA LEU A 150 -7.38 12.22 7.18
C LEU A 150 -7.45 13.64 6.60
N ASP A 151 -8.14 14.55 7.24
CA ASP A 151 -7.94 15.96 6.95
C ASP A 151 -6.56 16.40 7.46
N SER A 152 -5.54 16.24 6.60
CA SER A 152 -4.17 16.66 6.86
C SER A 152 -3.88 18.08 6.39
N TYR A 153 -4.87 18.81 5.87
CA TYR A 153 -4.69 20.18 5.40
C TYR A 153 -4.48 21.11 6.59
N ASN A 154 -3.30 21.73 6.68
CA ASN A 154 -2.93 22.59 7.82
C ASN A 154 -3.16 21.90 9.19
N ASN A 155 -2.98 20.59 9.28
CA ASN A 155 -3.23 19.79 10.47
C ASN A 155 -1.99 18.97 10.82
N ARG A 156 -1.34 19.33 11.92
CA ARG A 156 -0.16 18.60 12.39
C ARG A 156 -0.57 17.29 13.06
N THR A 157 0.02 16.18 12.59
CA THR A 157 -0.09 14.86 13.19
C THR A 157 1.24 14.11 13.05
N TYR A 158 1.33 12.89 13.58
CA TYR A 158 2.52 12.05 13.34
C TYR A 158 2.62 11.65 11.87
N ARG A 159 3.86 11.57 11.36
CA ARG A 159 4.15 11.44 9.92
C ARG A 159 3.48 10.23 9.27
N ASN A 160 3.51 9.08 9.93
CA ASN A 160 2.94 7.82 9.46
C ASN A 160 1.46 7.64 9.84
N GLY A 161 0.74 8.72 10.14
CA GLY A 161 -0.71 8.78 10.35
C GLY A 161 -1.37 9.92 9.58
N GLN A 162 -0.64 10.58 8.67
CA GLN A 162 -1.21 11.57 7.75
C GLN A 162 -2.04 10.91 6.64
N ALA A 163 -2.82 11.68 5.91
CA ALA A 163 -3.44 11.23 4.67
C ALA A 163 -2.39 10.55 3.77
N ALA A 164 -2.77 9.44 3.15
CA ALA A 164 -1.92 8.59 2.30
C ALA A 164 -0.75 7.88 3.03
N SER A 165 -0.73 7.84 4.36
CA SER A 165 0.12 6.89 5.09
C SER A 165 -0.39 5.47 4.90
N ILE A 166 0.50 4.49 4.84
CA ILE A 166 0.15 3.15 5.33
C ILE A 166 0.20 3.27 6.85
N TYR A 167 -0.99 3.27 7.47
CA TYR A 167 -1.17 3.75 8.84
C TYR A 167 -0.22 3.11 9.83
N LYS A 168 0.59 3.97 10.50
CA LYS A 168 1.66 3.63 11.45
C LYS A 168 2.81 2.78 10.90
N ASP A 169 2.79 2.45 9.60
CA ASP A 169 3.86 1.74 8.91
C ASP A 169 4.72 2.75 8.10
N HIS A 170 4.21 3.26 6.98
CA HIS A 170 4.92 4.17 6.09
C HIS A 170 4.27 5.56 6.04
N ALA A 171 5.08 6.59 6.29
CA ALA A 171 4.67 7.96 6.03
C ALA A 171 4.59 8.23 4.52
N PRO A 172 3.69 9.12 4.06
CA PRO A 172 3.74 9.58 2.68
C PRO A 172 5.00 10.40 2.41
N LEU A 173 5.47 10.41 1.16
CA LEU A 173 6.62 11.20 0.73
C LEU A 173 6.39 12.70 0.95
N VAL A 174 5.17 13.16 0.67
CA VAL A 174 4.71 14.54 0.86
C VAL A 174 3.23 14.56 1.29
N ASN A 175 2.77 15.65 1.86
CA ASN A 175 1.35 15.90 2.10
C ASN A 175 0.75 16.64 0.90
N ALA A 176 -0.08 15.96 0.11
CA ALA A 176 -0.76 16.49 -1.07
C ALA A 176 -2.26 16.78 -0.81
N MET A 177 -2.68 16.86 0.45
CA MET A 177 -4.08 17.06 0.84
C MET A 177 -4.59 18.45 0.46
N ARG A 178 -5.76 18.49 -0.17
CA ARG A 178 -6.55 19.71 -0.39
C ARG A 178 -7.37 20.06 0.87
N GLY A 179 -7.92 21.25 0.90
CA GLY A 179 -8.73 21.74 2.02
C GLY A 179 -10.04 20.96 2.23
N PRO A 180 -10.73 21.21 3.36
CA PRO A 180 -12.08 20.69 3.59
C PRO A 180 -13.04 21.03 2.45
N LEU A 181 -13.99 20.13 2.16
CA LEU A 181 -14.93 20.16 1.02
C LEU A 181 -14.28 20.06 -0.37
N GLU A 182 -12.98 20.17 -0.50
CA GLU A 182 -12.35 19.90 -1.77
C GLU A 182 -12.17 18.38 -1.97
N TRP A 183 -12.47 17.91 -3.18
CA TRP A 183 -12.30 16.52 -3.53
C TRP A 183 -10.83 16.18 -3.69
N ASN A 184 -10.40 15.15 -2.98
CA ASN A 184 -9.10 14.52 -3.07
C ASN A 184 -9.22 13.19 -3.79
N THR A 185 -8.17 12.78 -4.50
CA THR A 185 -8.13 11.50 -5.21
C THR A 185 -7.01 10.63 -4.67
N TYR A 186 -7.28 9.34 -4.50
CA TYR A 186 -6.25 8.32 -4.46
C TYR A 186 -6.32 7.46 -5.71
N ASP A 187 -5.22 7.39 -6.44
CA ASP A 187 -4.96 6.39 -7.46
C ASP A 187 -3.96 5.39 -6.89
N VAL A 188 -4.41 4.16 -6.73
CA VAL A 188 -3.68 3.12 -6.00
C VAL A 188 -3.37 1.96 -6.93
N ILE A 189 -2.13 1.48 -6.91
CA ILE A 189 -1.72 0.20 -7.48
C ILE A 189 -1.34 -0.70 -6.31
N TYR A 190 -2.08 -1.77 -6.12
CA TYR A 190 -1.93 -2.69 -5.01
C TYR A 190 -1.56 -4.08 -5.50
N THR A 191 -0.51 -4.65 -4.91
CA THR A 191 -0.13 -6.05 -5.06
C THR A 191 -0.35 -6.75 -3.73
N ALA A 192 -1.21 -7.77 -3.73
CA ALA A 192 -1.54 -8.54 -2.53
C ALA A 192 -0.35 -9.38 -2.06
N PRO A 193 -0.28 -9.75 -0.77
CA PRO A 193 0.78 -10.61 -0.27
C PRO A 193 0.68 -12.01 -0.86
N ARG A 194 1.79 -12.72 -0.91
CA ARG A 194 1.83 -14.11 -1.33
C ARG A 194 2.22 -14.99 -0.15
N PHE A 195 1.56 -16.13 -0.06
CA PHE A 195 1.81 -17.11 0.99
C PHE A 195 2.16 -18.48 0.38
N LYS A 196 3.06 -19.18 1.02
CA LYS A 196 3.40 -20.57 0.68
C LYS A 196 2.26 -21.52 1.08
N LYS A 197 2.29 -22.74 0.56
CA LYS A 197 1.30 -23.77 0.90
C LYS A 197 1.23 -24.08 2.40
N ASP A 198 2.31 -23.87 3.12
CA ASP A 198 2.39 -24.06 4.57
C ASP A 198 1.92 -22.85 5.39
N GLY A 199 1.40 -21.80 4.72
CA GLY A 199 0.89 -20.59 5.35
C GLY A 199 1.95 -19.53 5.68
N ARG A 200 3.23 -19.79 5.45
CA ARG A 200 4.27 -18.77 5.66
C ARG A 200 4.22 -17.70 4.58
N LEU A 201 4.50 -16.47 4.96
CA LEU A 201 4.66 -15.36 4.01
C LEU A 201 5.77 -15.68 3.01
N ASP A 202 5.48 -15.49 1.72
CA ASP A 202 6.42 -15.60 0.63
C ASP A 202 6.83 -14.23 0.10
N ALA A 203 5.86 -13.34 -0.11
CA ALA A 203 6.09 -11.94 -0.46
C ALA A 203 5.10 -11.04 0.28
N LYS A 204 5.60 -9.89 0.76
CA LYS A 204 4.76 -8.85 1.38
C LYS A 204 3.86 -8.19 0.35
N ALA A 205 2.73 -7.66 0.80
CA ALA A 205 1.94 -6.75 -0.02
C ALA A 205 2.75 -5.51 -0.40
N ARG A 206 2.44 -4.92 -1.56
CA ARG A 206 3.09 -3.70 -2.07
C ARG A 206 2.05 -2.70 -2.53
N ILE A 207 2.38 -1.42 -2.38
CA ILE A 207 1.47 -0.34 -2.76
C ILE A 207 2.22 0.83 -3.37
N THR A 208 1.63 1.36 -4.45
CA THR A 208 1.97 2.68 -5.01
C THR A 208 0.73 3.54 -4.93
N VAL A 209 0.87 4.78 -4.47
CA VAL A 209 -0.25 5.72 -4.32
C VAL A 209 0.11 7.07 -4.91
N LEU A 210 -0.77 7.58 -5.77
CA LEU A 210 -0.81 8.99 -6.14
C LEU A 210 -1.96 9.64 -5.37
N HIS A 211 -1.66 10.74 -4.68
CA HIS A 211 -2.65 11.59 -4.00
C HIS A 211 -2.75 12.90 -4.79
N ASN A 212 -3.91 13.17 -5.36
CA ASN A 212 -4.12 14.32 -6.24
C ASN A 212 -3.10 14.39 -7.39
N GLY A 213 -2.73 13.24 -7.97
CA GLY A 213 -1.72 13.12 -9.02
C GLY A 213 -0.28 13.21 -8.53
N VAL A 214 -0.02 13.42 -7.24
CA VAL A 214 1.32 13.48 -6.64
C VAL A 214 1.69 12.11 -6.07
N LEU A 215 2.85 11.58 -6.43
CA LEU A 215 3.36 10.31 -5.90
C LEU A 215 3.66 10.46 -4.40
N VAL A 216 2.96 9.68 -3.58
CA VAL A 216 3.08 9.72 -2.11
C VAL A 216 3.56 8.40 -1.51
N GLN A 217 3.30 7.27 -2.17
CA GLN A 217 3.87 5.96 -1.85
C GLN A 217 4.43 5.35 -3.14
N ASN A 218 5.69 4.93 -3.14
CA ASN A 218 6.38 4.41 -4.33
C ASN A 218 6.75 2.94 -4.13
N ASN A 219 5.86 2.03 -4.51
CA ASN A 219 6.08 0.59 -4.44
C ASN A 219 6.60 0.11 -3.09
N VAL A 220 6.05 0.66 -2.00
CA VAL A 220 6.48 0.30 -0.64
C VAL A 220 5.93 -1.05 -0.23
N GLU A 221 6.70 -1.81 0.54
CA GLU A 221 6.25 -3.05 1.17
C GLU A 221 5.41 -2.72 2.41
N ILE A 222 4.23 -3.30 2.51
CA ILE A 222 3.39 -3.21 3.70
C ILE A 222 3.89 -4.23 4.72
N SER A 223 4.14 -3.80 5.95
CA SER A 223 4.73 -4.67 6.98
C SER A 223 3.76 -5.69 7.56
N GLY A 224 2.46 -5.55 7.30
CA GLY A 224 1.42 -6.47 7.75
C GLY A 224 0.11 -5.77 8.11
N ASN A 225 -0.74 -6.46 8.85
CA ASN A 225 -2.02 -5.94 9.31
C ASN A 225 -1.86 -4.61 10.05
N THR A 226 -2.78 -3.69 9.82
CA THR A 226 -2.80 -2.41 10.53
C THR A 226 -3.30 -2.59 11.95
N TYR A 227 -2.52 -2.08 12.92
CA TYR A 227 -2.88 -2.05 14.34
C TYR A 227 -2.76 -0.63 14.89
N TYR A 228 -3.73 -0.25 15.73
CA TYR A 228 -3.61 1.00 16.50
C TYR A 228 -2.47 0.95 17.52
N ILE A 229 -2.28 -0.21 18.15
CA ILE A 229 -1.18 -0.48 19.12
C ILE A 229 -0.53 -1.80 18.74
N GLY A 230 0.79 -1.81 18.63
CA GLY A 230 1.58 -2.98 18.29
C GLY A 230 2.36 -2.81 16.99
N LEU A 231 3.12 -3.83 16.64
CA LEU A 231 3.87 -3.91 15.39
C LEU A 231 3.03 -4.62 14.33
N HIS A 232 3.17 -4.18 13.09
CA HIS A 232 2.53 -4.82 11.95
C HIS A 232 3.12 -6.20 11.70
N ASP A 233 2.27 -7.18 11.40
CA ASP A 233 2.67 -8.53 11.05
C ASP A 233 1.66 -9.19 10.09
N TYR A 234 1.99 -10.38 9.62
CA TYR A 234 1.13 -11.25 8.85
C TYR A 234 0.77 -12.47 9.69
N PRO A 235 -0.24 -12.38 10.57
CA PRO A 235 -0.52 -13.41 11.57
C PRO A 235 -1.05 -14.71 10.97
N SER A 236 -1.59 -14.66 9.76
CA SER A 236 -2.10 -15.81 9.02
C SER A 236 -2.11 -15.58 7.52
N ALA A 237 -1.98 -16.66 6.75
CA ALA A 237 -2.19 -16.61 5.31
C ALA A 237 -3.66 -16.27 4.99
N HIS A 238 -3.86 -15.51 3.93
CA HIS A 238 -5.18 -15.19 3.40
C HIS A 238 -5.12 -15.07 1.88
N GLY A 239 -6.25 -15.15 1.23
CA GLY A 239 -6.44 -14.87 -0.20
C GLY A 239 -7.05 -13.49 -0.41
N ASP A 240 -7.72 -13.34 -1.55
CA ASP A 240 -8.49 -12.15 -1.87
C ASP A 240 -9.53 -11.85 -0.80
N ASP A 241 -9.68 -10.58 -0.48
CA ASP A 241 -10.64 -10.15 0.52
C ASP A 241 -11.21 -8.77 0.16
N VAL A 242 -12.19 -8.30 0.92
CA VAL A 242 -12.95 -7.08 0.63
C VAL A 242 -12.11 -5.82 0.80
N LEU A 243 -12.49 -4.77 0.09
CA LEU A 243 -12.10 -3.40 0.43
C LEU A 243 -13.10 -2.87 1.45
N SER A 244 -12.61 -2.05 2.39
CA SER A 244 -13.48 -1.45 3.41
C SER A 244 -13.18 0.03 3.58
N LEU A 245 -14.24 0.78 3.89
CA LEU A 245 -14.16 2.20 4.25
C LEU A 245 -14.58 2.36 5.71
N GLN A 246 -13.77 3.14 6.46
CA GLN A 246 -13.93 3.28 7.90
C GLN A 246 -14.92 4.40 8.26
N ASP A 247 -15.82 4.11 9.21
CA ASP A 247 -16.49 5.13 10.02
C ASP A 247 -15.63 5.42 11.27
N HIS A 248 -15.04 6.60 11.31
CA HIS A 248 -14.29 7.11 12.47
C HIS A 248 -15.02 8.28 13.18
N GLY A 249 -16.37 8.31 13.06
CA GLY A 249 -17.21 9.31 13.70
C GLY A 249 -17.19 10.69 13.01
N LYS A 250 -16.71 10.79 11.79
CA LYS A 250 -16.69 12.01 10.98
C LYS A 250 -17.44 11.82 9.67
N LYS A 251 -18.09 12.88 9.17
CA LYS A 251 -18.85 12.90 7.93
C LYS A 251 -17.96 12.99 6.69
N THR A 252 -16.99 12.08 6.57
CA THR A 252 -16.17 11.98 5.38
C THR A 252 -17.04 11.56 4.21
N GLN A 253 -16.81 12.15 3.04
CA GLN A 253 -17.59 11.92 1.83
C GLN A 253 -16.74 11.16 0.82
N PHE A 254 -17.40 10.35 -0.01
CA PHE A 254 -16.75 9.52 -1.04
C PHE A 254 -17.57 9.53 -2.33
N ARG A 255 -16.88 9.52 -3.47
CA ARG A 255 -17.50 9.37 -4.79
C ARG A 255 -16.55 8.73 -5.79
N ASN A 256 -17.05 8.41 -6.98
CA ASN A 256 -16.26 7.90 -8.10
C ASN A 256 -15.28 6.82 -7.65
N ILE A 257 -15.81 5.67 -7.19
CA ILE A 257 -14.99 4.56 -6.72
C ILE A 257 -15.07 3.43 -7.72
N TRP A 258 -13.92 3.03 -8.25
CA TRP A 258 -13.82 1.88 -9.11
C TRP A 258 -12.53 1.06 -8.85
N VAL A 259 -12.58 -0.19 -9.23
CA VAL A 259 -11.46 -1.15 -9.11
C VAL A 259 -11.27 -1.88 -10.42
N ARG A 260 -10.04 -2.01 -10.84
CA ARG A 260 -9.62 -2.84 -11.95
C ARG A 260 -8.74 -3.95 -11.41
N PRO A 261 -9.17 -5.24 -11.45
CA PRO A 261 -8.31 -6.39 -11.12
C PRO A 261 -7.12 -6.49 -12.08
N LEU A 262 -5.98 -6.97 -11.56
CA LEU A 262 -4.72 -7.11 -12.32
C LEU A 262 -4.32 -8.57 -12.46
#